data_9a9669b101ac2fece4f42ba036ce1d6f
#
_entry.id   9a9669b101ac2fece4f42ba036ce1d6f
#
_cell.length_a   1.000
_cell.length_b   1.000
_cell.length_c   1.000
_cell.angle_alpha   90.00
_cell.angle_beta   90.00
_cell.angle_gamma   90.00
#
_symmetry.space_group_name_H-M   'P 1'
#
loop_
_entity.id
_entity.type
_entity.pdbx_description
1 polymer ?
#
loop_
_entity_poly.entity_id
_entity_poly.type
_entity_poly.pdbx_seq_one_letter_code
_entity_poly.pdbx_strand_id
1 'polypeptide(L)'
;MRRIMTALSAALLAVSAMAQSASDVSVMSFNIRGENENDGTNSWSFRYPSVTMMLQETTPDLICLQEATDLQLDYYVDILSKYKRIGVGRDNGKKEGEYTSFLYNSKELSAGRSGTFWLSETPDKASSGWGADHPCNAVWAVFKDKKSGKSFLAVNTHIDVDDPEYRKQAIDFILQKIEALNTDNLPVVLTGGFNMEDGDPGLEAVKARFQNARGAAFSTDDVRSYHNYGKVSKTIDHIYFGGFSSCQEFKTITARYNDRAYVSDHNPIQAILIL
;
A
#
# COMPACT_ATOMS: atom_id res chain seq x y z
N MET A 1 65.72 -37.48 -28.06
CA MET A 1 65.12 -36.76 -26.90
C MET A 1 64.04 -35.87 -27.42
N ARG A 2 62.78 -36.31 -27.33
CA ARG A 2 61.58 -35.50 -27.68
C ARG A 2 60.95 -34.98 -26.38
N ARG A 3 60.90 -33.67 -26.22
CA ARG A 3 60.20 -33.00 -25.12
C ARG A 3 58.73 -32.88 -25.48
N ILE A 4 57.88 -33.49 -24.66
CA ILE A 4 56.42 -33.37 -24.72
C ILE A 4 56.08 -32.09 -23.89
N MET A 5 55.57 -31.06 -24.51
CA MET A 5 54.97 -29.92 -23.84
C MET A 5 53.46 -30.22 -23.63
N THR A 6 53.09 -30.39 -22.38
CA THR A 6 51.72 -30.48 -21.96
C THR A 6 51.16 -29.06 -21.77
N ALA A 7 50.21 -28.66 -22.63
CA ALA A 7 49.48 -27.42 -22.49
C ALA A 7 48.32 -27.64 -21.50
N LEU A 8 48.36 -26.95 -20.35
CA LEU A 8 47.27 -26.86 -19.40
C LEU A 8 46.30 -25.76 -19.86
N SER A 9 45.15 -26.14 -20.37
CA SER A 9 44.07 -25.22 -20.70
C SER A 9 43.27 -24.92 -19.41
N ALA A 10 43.49 -23.75 -18.83
CA ALA A 10 42.66 -23.24 -17.75
C ALA A 10 41.37 -22.64 -18.35
N ALA A 11 40.27 -23.34 -18.21
CA ALA A 11 38.94 -22.81 -18.53
C ALA A 11 38.52 -21.84 -17.41
N LEU A 12 38.60 -20.52 -17.66
CA LEU A 12 37.95 -19.50 -16.82
C LEU A 12 36.43 -19.59 -17.05
N LEU A 13 35.72 -20.15 -16.07
CA LEU A 13 34.28 -19.98 -15.95
C LEU A 13 34.01 -18.55 -15.48
N ALA A 14 33.70 -17.66 -16.42
CA ALA A 14 33.15 -16.36 -16.12
C ALA A 14 31.70 -16.53 -15.63
N VAL A 15 31.49 -16.57 -14.32
CA VAL A 15 30.18 -16.40 -13.73
C VAL A 15 29.85 -14.92 -13.90
N SER A 16 29.10 -14.59 -14.94
CA SER A 16 28.45 -13.29 -15.07
C SER A 16 27.34 -13.22 -14.01
N ALA A 17 27.68 -12.67 -12.84
CA ALA A 17 26.65 -12.18 -11.92
C ALA A 17 25.92 -11.08 -12.69
N MET A 18 24.74 -11.37 -13.24
CA MET A 18 23.82 -10.33 -13.68
C MET A 18 23.51 -9.48 -12.47
N ALA A 19 24.13 -8.31 -12.37
CA ALA A 19 23.73 -7.32 -11.39
C ALA A 19 22.25 -7.02 -11.68
N GLN A 20 21.38 -7.49 -10.79
CA GLN A 20 19.94 -7.26 -10.89
C GLN A 20 19.74 -5.74 -10.80
N SER A 21 19.22 -5.12 -11.84
CA SER A 21 19.05 -3.66 -11.88
C SER A 21 18.14 -3.24 -10.74
N ALA A 22 18.49 -2.16 -10.04
CA ALA A 22 17.58 -1.50 -9.13
C ALA A 22 16.32 -1.10 -9.90
N SER A 23 15.16 -1.35 -9.33
CA SER A 23 13.87 -0.97 -9.88
C SER A 23 13.11 -0.13 -8.88
N ASP A 24 12.57 0.95 -9.36
CA ASP A 24 11.66 1.82 -8.63
C ASP A 24 10.25 1.21 -8.65
N VAL A 25 9.61 1.16 -7.49
CA VAL A 25 8.21 0.77 -7.31
C VAL A 25 7.46 1.96 -6.74
N SER A 26 6.48 2.41 -7.50
CA SER A 26 5.61 3.53 -7.11
C SER A 26 4.41 3.00 -6.32
N VAL A 27 4.33 3.35 -5.03
CA VAL A 27 3.28 2.93 -4.11
C VAL A 27 2.46 4.13 -3.67
N MET A 28 1.16 4.09 -3.89
CA MET A 28 0.21 5.10 -3.41
C MET A 28 -0.66 4.52 -2.29
N SER A 29 -0.84 5.24 -1.18
CA SER A 29 -1.90 5.00 -0.20
C SER A 29 -2.97 6.06 -0.37
N PHE A 30 -4.23 5.62 -0.47
CA PHE A 30 -5.33 6.52 -0.76
C PHE A 30 -6.63 6.06 -0.07
N ASN A 31 -7.02 6.76 0.98
CA ASN A 31 -8.39 6.71 1.45
C ASN A 31 -9.28 7.40 0.42
N ILE A 32 -10.02 6.60 -0.34
CA ILE A 32 -10.80 7.09 -1.48
C ILE A 32 -12.14 7.72 -1.06
N ARG A 33 -12.52 7.56 0.21
CA ARG A 33 -13.83 7.89 0.74
C ARG A 33 -14.94 7.10 0.04
N GLY A 34 -15.59 6.20 0.73
CA GLY A 34 -16.73 5.42 0.24
C GLY A 34 -17.87 6.28 -0.27
N GLU A 35 -18.86 5.66 -0.87
CA GLU A 35 -20.10 6.32 -1.25
C GLU A 35 -20.83 6.80 0.01
N ASN A 36 -21.08 8.09 0.10
CA ASN A 36 -21.84 8.70 1.20
C ASN A 36 -22.66 9.87 0.67
N GLU A 37 -23.97 9.71 0.64
CA GLU A 37 -24.90 10.74 0.16
C GLU A 37 -24.84 12.02 1.01
N ASN A 38 -24.46 11.92 2.29
CA ASN A 38 -24.33 13.08 3.18
C ASN A 38 -23.13 13.98 2.83
N ASP A 39 -22.21 13.51 1.98
CA ASP A 39 -21.10 14.32 1.49
C ASP A 39 -21.54 15.38 0.45
N GLY A 40 -22.80 15.37 0.03
CA GLY A 40 -23.38 16.34 -0.90
C GLY A 40 -22.61 16.42 -2.22
N THR A 41 -22.10 17.63 -2.56
CA THR A 41 -21.28 17.80 -3.78
C THR A 41 -19.90 17.12 -3.69
N ASN A 42 -19.53 16.59 -2.54
CA ASN A 42 -18.32 15.79 -2.35
C ASN A 42 -18.59 14.28 -2.36
N SER A 43 -19.83 13.82 -2.61
CA SER A 43 -20.11 12.39 -2.77
C SER A 43 -19.36 11.80 -3.97
N TRP A 44 -19.15 10.50 -3.98
CA TRP A 44 -18.38 9.83 -5.02
C TRP A 44 -18.90 10.09 -6.43
N SER A 45 -20.22 10.16 -6.61
CA SER A 45 -20.85 10.48 -7.90
C SER A 45 -20.37 11.80 -8.52
N PHE A 46 -19.86 12.73 -7.73
CA PHE A 46 -19.25 13.97 -8.21
C PHE A 46 -17.71 13.90 -8.26
N ARG A 47 -17.06 13.00 -7.50
CA ARG A 47 -15.59 12.92 -7.40
C ARG A 47 -14.95 11.95 -8.37
N TYR A 48 -15.67 10.90 -8.82
CA TYR A 48 -15.06 9.83 -9.62
C TYR A 48 -14.31 10.29 -10.87
N PRO A 49 -14.75 11.35 -11.62
CA PRO A 49 -13.98 11.79 -12.78
C PRO A 49 -12.63 12.38 -12.39
N SER A 50 -12.59 13.13 -11.30
CA SER A 50 -11.36 13.76 -10.79
C SER A 50 -10.39 12.72 -10.24
N VAL A 51 -10.89 11.71 -9.52
CA VAL A 51 -10.09 10.57 -9.07
C VAL A 51 -9.53 9.79 -10.27
N THR A 52 -10.36 9.57 -11.30
CA THR A 52 -9.92 8.89 -12.54
C THR A 52 -8.77 9.65 -13.21
N MET A 53 -8.92 10.97 -13.38
CA MET A 53 -7.86 11.81 -13.97
C MET A 53 -6.57 11.75 -13.14
N MET A 54 -6.68 11.86 -11.83
CA MET A 54 -5.54 11.76 -10.91
C MET A 54 -4.81 10.42 -11.05
N LEU A 55 -5.54 9.29 -11.05
CA LEU A 55 -4.95 7.97 -11.20
C LEU A 55 -4.34 7.73 -12.59
N GLN A 56 -4.92 8.32 -13.64
CA GLN A 56 -4.37 8.27 -15.00
C GLN A 56 -3.10 9.11 -15.16
N GLU A 57 -3.00 10.22 -14.45
CA GLU A 57 -1.81 11.08 -14.48
C GLU A 57 -0.68 10.51 -13.63
N THR A 58 -0.97 10.10 -12.40
CA THR A 58 0.05 9.61 -11.45
C THR A 58 0.54 8.21 -11.74
N THR A 59 -0.28 7.37 -12.34
CA THR A 59 -0.02 5.98 -12.77
C THR A 59 0.83 5.14 -11.80
N PRO A 60 0.46 5.01 -10.50
CA PRO A 60 1.24 4.24 -9.55
C PRO A 60 1.30 2.75 -9.94
N ASP A 61 2.38 2.04 -9.57
CA ASP A 61 2.44 0.58 -9.78
C ASP A 61 1.52 -0.16 -8.84
N LEU A 62 1.40 0.33 -7.60
CA LEU A 62 0.55 -0.21 -6.56
C LEU A 62 -0.27 0.91 -5.91
N ILE A 63 -1.59 0.78 -5.92
CA ILE A 63 -2.53 1.67 -5.24
C ILE A 63 -3.16 0.88 -4.08
N CYS A 64 -2.96 1.37 -2.86
CA CYS A 64 -3.49 0.81 -1.63
C CYS A 64 -4.68 1.66 -1.21
N LEU A 65 -5.90 1.15 -1.42
CA LEU A 65 -7.14 1.88 -1.16
C LEU A 65 -7.71 1.53 0.22
N GLN A 66 -8.30 2.53 0.87
CA GLN A 66 -9.12 2.39 2.07
C GLN A 66 -10.49 3.00 1.81
N GLU A 67 -11.51 2.55 2.52
CA GLU A 67 -12.93 2.92 2.41
C GLU A 67 -13.55 2.68 1.02
N ALA A 68 -12.88 1.95 0.15
CA ALA A 68 -13.46 1.66 -1.18
C ALA A 68 -14.69 0.75 -1.06
N THR A 69 -15.66 0.92 -1.95
CA THR A 69 -16.79 0.00 -2.11
C THR A 69 -16.57 -0.94 -3.31
N ASP A 70 -17.30 -2.06 -3.37
CA ASP A 70 -17.23 -2.99 -4.51
C ASP A 70 -17.51 -2.25 -5.84
N LEU A 71 -18.50 -1.35 -5.84
CA LEU A 71 -18.87 -0.53 -7.01
C LEU A 71 -17.71 0.39 -7.46
N GLN A 72 -17.06 1.06 -6.53
CA GLN A 72 -15.90 1.92 -6.84
C GLN A 72 -14.75 1.11 -7.42
N LEU A 73 -14.46 -0.06 -6.84
CA LEU A 73 -13.39 -0.94 -7.31
C LEU A 73 -13.68 -1.49 -8.72
N ASP A 74 -14.91 -1.94 -8.98
CA ASP A 74 -15.31 -2.39 -10.31
C ASP A 74 -15.17 -1.27 -11.34
N TYR A 75 -15.63 -0.06 -11.03
CA TYR A 75 -15.48 1.10 -11.90
C TYR A 75 -14.00 1.37 -12.25
N TYR A 76 -13.09 1.37 -11.26
CA TYR A 76 -11.69 1.67 -11.55
C TYR A 76 -10.96 0.54 -12.28
N VAL A 77 -11.33 -0.71 -12.06
CA VAL A 77 -10.78 -1.83 -12.86
C VAL A 77 -11.24 -1.75 -14.31
N ASP A 78 -12.48 -1.33 -14.56
CA ASP A 78 -13.00 -1.17 -15.91
C ASP A 78 -12.35 -0.01 -16.66
N ILE A 79 -12.25 1.17 -16.02
CA ILE A 79 -11.74 2.38 -16.69
C ILE A 79 -10.20 2.41 -16.76
N LEU A 80 -9.51 1.78 -15.81
CA LEU A 80 -8.06 1.68 -15.74
C LEU A 80 -7.61 0.27 -16.16
N SER A 81 -7.81 -0.10 -17.40
CA SER A 81 -7.71 -1.48 -17.94
C SER A 81 -6.39 -2.23 -17.65
N LYS A 82 -5.32 -1.51 -17.29
CA LYS A 82 -4.04 -2.11 -16.87
C LYS A 82 -4.02 -2.53 -15.41
N TYR A 83 -4.99 -2.08 -14.59
CA TYR A 83 -5.04 -2.43 -13.17
C TYR A 83 -5.92 -3.66 -12.91
N LYS A 84 -5.49 -4.44 -11.92
CA LYS A 84 -6.25 -5.56 -11.35
C LYS A 84 -6.44 -5.32 -9.86
N ARG A 85 -7.50 -5.88 -9.27
CA ARG A 85 -7.81 -5.70 -7.85
C ARG A 85 -7.52 -6.94 -7.01
N ILE A 86 -7.18 -6.73 -5.72
CA ILE A 86 -7.11 -7.73 -4.66
C ILE A 86 -7.74 -7.11 -3.42
N GLY A 87 -8.59 -7.87 -2.74
CA GLY A 87 -9.30 -7.45 -1.53
C GLY A 87 -10.72 -7.96 -1.52
N VAL A 88 -11.34 -7.93 -0.35
CA VAL A 88 -12.74 -8.32 -0.11
C VAL A 88 -13.40 -7.32 0.84
N GLY A 89 -14.71 -7.21 0.79
CA GLY A 89 -15.49 -6.37 1.70
C GLY A 89 -15.36 -6.84 3.15
N ARG A 90 -15.17 -5.91 4.06
CA ARG A 90 -14.85 -6.18 5.46
C ARG A 90 -15.96 -6.87 6.24
N ASP A 91 -17.24 -6.67 5.83
CA ASP A 91 -18.39 -7.14 6.60
C ASP A 91 -18.70 -8.63 6.42
N ASN A 92 -18.39 -9.20 5.25
CA ASN A 92 -18.71 -10.61 4.97
C ASN A 92 -17.58 -11.38 4.27
N GLY A 93 -16.42 -10.75 4.02
CA GLY A 93 -15.33 -11.38 3.28
C GLY A 93 -15.62 -11.62 1.81
N LYS A 94 -16.62 -10.93 1.26
CA LYS A 94 -17.00 -10.99 -0.16
C LYS A 94 -17.16 -9.59 -0.72
N LYS A 95 -18.41 -9.06 -0.81
CA LYS A 95 -18.73 -7.79 -1.46
C LYS A 95 -19.30 -6.73 -0.54
N GLU A 96 -19.63 -7.07 0.71
CA GLU A 96 -20.29 -6.16 1.64
C GLU A 96 -19.30 -5.42 2.51
N GLY A 97 -19.62 -4.15 2.80
CA GLY A 97 -18.82 -3.24 3.57
C GLY A 97 -17.71 -2.57 2.78
N GLU A 98 -16.93 -1.77 3.46
CA GLU A 98 -15.76 -1.11 2.91
C GLU A 98 -14.62 -2.10 2.69
N TYR A 99 -13.76 -1.76 1.76
CA TYR A 99 -12.56 -2.53 1.43
C TYR A 99 -11.31 -1.80 1.87
N THR A 100 -10.37 -2.56 2.43
CA THR A 100 -8.97 -2.32 2.17
C THR A 100 -8.57 -3.16 0.97
N SER A 101 -7.99 -2.54 -0.05
CA SER A 101 -7.73 -3.24 -1.31
C SER A 101 -6.48 -2.75 -2.00
N PHE A 102 -5.98 -3.57 -2.92
CA PHE A 102 -4.97 -3.18 -3.89
C PHE A 102 -5.59 -3.03 -5.27
N LEU A 103 -5.20 -1.96 -5.99
CA LEU A 103 -5.19 -1.93 -7.43
C LEU A 103 -3.73 -1.93 -7.88
N TYR A 104 -3.32 -2.91 -8.66
CA TYR A 104 -1.94 -3.02 -9.12
C TYR A 104 -1.84 -2.99 -10.64
N ASN A 105 -0.88 -2.25 -11.15
CA ASN A 105 -0.58 -2.19 -12.58
C ASN A 105 -0.03 -3.53 -13.07
N SER A 106 -0.86 -4.30 -13.74
CA SER A 106 -0.52 -5.64 -14.22
C SER A 106 0.52 -5.67 -15.35
N LYS A 107 0.95 -4.52 -15.85
CA LYS A 107 2.07 -4.41 -16.79
C LYS A 107 3.41 -4.39 -16.05
N GLU A 108 3.45 -3.74 -14.88
CA GLU A 108 4.65 -3.58 -14.06
C GLU A 108 4.78 -4.67 -13.00
N LEU A 109 3.67 -5.04 -12.36
CA LEU A 109 3.65 -6.02 -11.27
C LEU A 109 2.92 -7.31 -11.67
N SER A 110 3.31 -8.42 -11.05
CA SER A 110 2.52 -9.65 -11.00
C SER A 110 2.24 -10.02 -9.55
N ALA A 111 0.99 -10.36 -9.24
CA ALA A 111 0.59 -10.80 -7.91
C ALA A 111 0.80 -12.31 -7.77
N GLY A 112 1.38 -12.70 -6.63
CA GLY A 112 1.53 -14.08 -6.18
C GLY A 112 0.53 -14.44 -5.08
N ARG A 113 1.05 -14.97 -3.94
CA ARG A 113 0.24 -15.27 -2.75
C ARG A 113 -0.43 -13.98 -2.26
N SER A 114 -1.70 -14.05 -1.89
CA SER A 114 -2.45 -12.93 -1.35
C SER A 114 -3.57 -13.41 -0.43
N GLY A 115 -4.10 -12.51 0.38
CA GLY A 115 -5.21 -12.79 1.27
C GLY A 115 -5.67 -11.57 2.05
N THR A 116 -6.64 -11.80 2.90
CA THR A 116 -7.18 -10.81 3.83
C THR A 116 -7.25 -11.44 5.21
N PHE A 117 -6.97 -10.68 6.26
CA PHE A 117 -7.21 -11.08 7.63
C PHE A 117 -7.91 -9.95 8.38
N TRP A 118 -8.78 -10.32 9.32
CA TRP A 118 -9.48 -9.36 10.16
C TRP A 118 -8.68 -9.03 11.41
N LEU A 119 -8.78 -7.80 11.85
CA LEU A 119 -8.15 -7.30 13.08
C LEU A 119 -9.01 -7.73 14.26
N SER A 120 -8.91 -9.01 14.62
CA SER A 120 -9.75 -9.66 15.63
C SER A 120 -9.11 -10.95 16.12
N GLU A 121 -9.71 -11.53 17.15
CA GLU A 121 -9.36 -12.84 17.67
C GLU A 121 -9.68 -14.00 16.71
N THR A 122 -10.48 -13.73 15.67
CA THR A 122 -10.85 -14.71 14.63
C THR A 122 -10.49 -14.19 13.22
N PRO A 123 -9.20 -14.05 12.89
CA PRO A 123 -8.73 -13.29 11.74
C PRO A 123 -9.06 -13.90 10.39
N ASP A 124 -9.42 -15.18 10.33
CA ASP A 124 -9.66 -15.90 9.07
C ASP A 124 -11.09 -15.74 8.55
N LYS A 125 -11.93 -14.99 9.25
CA LYS A 125 -13.31 -14.69 8.87
C LYS A 125 -13.71 -13.27 9.26
N ALA A 126 -14.71 -12.71 8.59
CA ALA A 126 -15.26 -11.39 8.90
C ALA A 126 -15.71 -11.35 10.38
N SER A 127 -15.10 -10.46 11.13
CA SER A 127 -15.35 -10.31 12.57
C SER A 127 -14.82 -8.98 13.09
N SER A 128 -15.53 -8.39 14.07
CA SER A 128 -15.02 -7.30 14.88
C SER A 128 -14.17 -7.88 16.01
N GLY A 129 -13.05 -7.24 16.33
CA GLY A 129 -12.14 -7.68 17.38
C GLY A 129 -12.05 -6.68 18.53
N TRP A 130 -11.62 -7.15 19.69
CA TRP A 130 -11.19 -6.35 20.84
C TRP A 130 -12.18 -5.24 21.22
N GLY A 131 -13.51 -5.51 21.08
CA GLY A 131 -14.57 -4.57 21.45
C GLY A 131 -14.97 -3.56 20.39
N ALA A 132 -14.40 -3.62 19.17
CA ALA A 132 -14.84 -2.78 18.06
C ALA A 132 -16.29 -3.08 17.65
N ASP A 133 -17.02 -2.06 17.25
CA ASP A 133 -18.42 -2.14 16.82
C ASP A 133 -18.58 -2.56 15.36
N HIS A 134 -17.49 -2.52 14.58
CA HIS A 134 -17.45 -2.95 13.18
C HIS A 134 -16.14 -3.68 12.85
N PRO A 135 -16.13 -4.51 11.79
CA PRO A 135 -14.92 -5.20 11.36
C PRO A 135 -13.89 -4.26 10.75
N CYS A 136 -12.61 -4.40 11.16
CA CYS A 136 -11.47 -3.86 10.44
C CYS A 136 -10.65 -5.01 9.85
N ASN A 137 -10.05 -4.80 8.70
CA ASN A 137 -9.23 -5.82 8.07
C ASN A 137 -7.93 -5.26 7.48
N ALA A 138 -7.03 -6.16 7.12
CA ALA A 138 -5.86 -5.87 6.31
C ALA A 138 -5.80 -6.84 5.14
N VAL A 139 -5.53 -6.30 3.95
CA VAL A 139 -5.22 -7.08 2.75
C VAL A 139 -3.71 -7.19 2.59
N TRP A 140 -3.23 -8.33 2.13
CA TRP A 140 -1.82 -8.54 1.84
C TRP A 140 -1.62 -9.26 0.52
N ALA A 141 -0.48 -9.00 -0.13
CA ALA A 141 -0.07 -9.72 -1.33
C ALA A 141 1.45 -9.69 -1.49
N VAL A 142 2.00 -10.77 -2.04
CA VAL A 142 3.37 -10.77 -2.56
C VAL A 142 3.31 -10.34 -4.02
N PHE A 143 3.95 -9.22 -4.31
CA PHE A 143 4.11 -8.73 -5.68
C PHE A 143 5.52 -9.02 -6.19
N LYS A 144 5.62 -9.31 -7.48
CA LYS A 144 6.89 -9.38 -8.20
C LYS A 144 6.96 -8.23 -9.19
N ASP A 145 7.97 -7.41 -9.05
CA ASP A 145 8.33 -6.41 -10.06
C ASP A 145 8.84 -7.12 -11.31
N LYS A 146 8.22 -6.86 -12.44
CA LYS A 146 8.54 -7.53 -13.70
C LYS A 146 9.83 -7.05 -14.33
N LYS A 147 10.24 -5.81 -14.03
CA LYS A 147 11.46 -5.20 -14.55
C LYS A 147 12.71 -5.80 -13.90
N SER A 148 12.75 -5.85 -12.55
CA SER A 148 13.89 -6.40 -11.82
C SER A 148 13.78 -7.90 -11.54
N GLY A 149 12.57 -8.46 -11.59
CA GLY A 149 12.29 -9.82 -11.18
C GLY A 149 12.27 -10.05 -9.66
N LYS A 150 12.49 -9.00 -8.85
CA LYS A 150 12.45 -9.05 -7.38
C LYS A 150 11.02 -9.04 -6.88
N SER A 151 10.82 -9.57 -5.67
CA SER A 151 9.51 -9.60 -5.03
C SER A 151 9.51 -8.82 -3.73
N PHE A 152 8.33 -8.34 -3.31
CA PHE A 152 8.09 -7.68 -2.04
C PHE A 152 6.71 -8.06 -1.49
N LEU A 153 6.56 -7.99 -0.18
CA LEU A 153 5.28 -8.15 0.51
C LEU A 153 4.65 -6.77 0.70
N ALA A 154 3.41 -6.60 0.24
CA ALA A 154 2.60 -5.43 0.54
C ALA A 154 1.48 -5.79 1.52
N VAL A 155 1.24 -4.91 2.49
CA VAL A 155 0.11 -4.97 3.43
C VAL A 155 -0.57 -3.61 3.45
N ASN A 156 -1.89 -3.60 3.34
CA ASN A 156 -2.71 -2.40 3.42
C ASN A 156 -3.81 -2.58 4.46
N THR A 157 -4.03 -1.58 5.30
CA THR A 157 -5.01 -1.64 6.39
C THR A 157 -5.77 -0.33 6.53
N HIS A 158 -6.90 -0.39 7.24
CA HIS A 158 -7.61 0.78 7.73
C HIS A 158 -8.05 0.51 9.17
N ILE A 159 -7.51 1.29 10.12
CA ILE A 159 -7.79 1.17 11.56
C ILE A 159 -8.69 2.35 11.93
N ASP A 160 -9.99 2.21 11.71
CA ASP A 160 -10.97 3.29 11.88
C ASP A 160 -11.74 3.25 13.22
N VAL A 161 -11.20 2.50 14.19
CA VAL A 161 -11.73 2.46 15.57
C VAL A 161 -11.04 3.51 16.42
N ASP A 162 -11.82 4.40 17.07
CA ASP A 162 -11.29 5.48 17.90
C ASP A 162 -11.07 5.03 19.36
N ASP A 163 -10.24 4.00 19.53
CA ASP A 163 -9.82 3.46 20.81
C ASP A 163 -8.31 3.21 20.77
N PRO A 164 -7.50 3.87 21.62
CA PRO A 164 -6.04 3.70 21.62
C PRO A 164 -5.58 2.26 21.92
N GLU A 165 -6.29 1.53 22.76
CA GLU A 165 -5.94 0.14 23.07
C GLU A 165 -6.23 -0.78 21.89
N TYR A 166 -7.38 -0.59 21.23
CA TYR A 166 -7.68 -1.28 19.98
C TYR A 166 -6.60 -1.02 18.91
N ARG A 167 -6.25 0.25 18.69
CA ARG A 167 -5.24 0.64 17.69
C ARG A 167 -3.90 -0.01 17.97
N LYS A 168 -3.48 -0.04 19.23
CA LYS A 168 -2.26 -0.73 19.66
C LYS A 168 -2.32 -2.22 19.38
N GLN A 169 -3.41 -2.90 19.79
CA GLN A 169 -3.60 -4.34 19.54
C GLN A 169 -3.63 -4.65 18.05
N ALA A 170 -4.30 -3.82 17.24
CA ALA A 170 -4.36 -3.95 15.79
C ALA A 170 -2.97 -3.86 15.16
N ILE A 171 -2.15 -2.89 15.57
CA ILE A 171 -0.77 -2.74 15.11
C ILE A 171 0.07 -3.95 15.48
N ASP A 172 0.07 -4.36 16.74
CA ASP A 172 0.85 -5.50 17.21
C ASP A 172 0.45 -6.77 16.43
N PHE A 173 -0.83 -6.95 16.17
CA PHE A 173 -1.34 -8.08 15.40
C PHE A 173 -0.94 -8.01 13.92
N ILE A 174 -1.02 -6.86 13.27
CA ILE A 174 -0.55 -6.66 11.89
C ILE A 174 0.95 -7.01 11.78
N LEU A 175 1.77 -6.55 12.71
CA LEU A 175 3.20 -6.84 12.72
C LEU A 175 3.49 -8.34 12.90
N GLN A 176 2.73 -9.03 13.76
CA GLN A 176 2.81 -10.48 13.92
C GLN A 176 2.40 -11.21 12.64
N LYS A 177 1.34 -10.76 11.96
CA LYS A 177 0.90 -11.34 10.68
C LYS A 177 1.94 -11.11 9.58
N ILE A 178 2.55 -9.94 9.49
CA ILE A 178 3.64 -9.66 8.53
C ILE A 178 4.78 -10.66 8.74
N GLU A 179 5.22 -10.88 9.97
CA GLU A 179 6.29 -11.84 10.30
C GLU A 179 5.92 -13.27 9.86
N ALA A 180 4.70 -13.70 10.18
CA ALA A 180 4.21 -15.04 9.81
C ALA A 180 4.05 -15.24 8.29
N LEU A 181 3.66 -14.19 7.55
CA LEU A 181 3.45 -14.23 6.10
C LEU A 181 4.73 -14.09 5.29
N ASN A 182 5.74 -13.39 5.84
CA ASN A 182 7.00 -13.09 5.16
C ASN A 182 8.06 -14.16 5.36
N THR A 183 7.72 -15.41 5.07
CA THR A 183 8.64 -16.56 5.21
C THR A 183 9.88 -16.48 4.32
N ASP A 184 9.80 -15.67 3.26
CA ASP A 184 10.87 -15.53 2.26
C ASP A 184 11.79 -14.33 2.55
N ASN A 185 11.60 -13.63 3.68
CA ASN A 185 12.33 -12.41 4.07
C ASN A 185 12.34 -11.33 2.98
N LEU A 186 11.20 -11.15 2.33
CA LEU A 186 11.03 -10.15 1.27
C LEU A 186 11.04 -8.73 1.86
N PRO A 187 11.44 -7.72 1.08
CA PRO A 187 11.12 -6.34 1.41
C PRO A 187 9.62 -6.17 1.67
N VAL A 188 9.27 -5.31 2.63
CA VAL A 188 7.88 -5.09 3.07
C VAL A 188 7.50 -3.64 2.85
N VAL A 189 6.30 -3.42 2.33
CA VAL A 189 5.62 -2.13 2.39
C VAL A 189 4.31 -2.29 3.15
N LEU A 190 4.12 -1.46 4.19
CA LEU A 190 2.91 -1.40 5.00
C LEU A 190 2.27 -0.03 4.83
N THR A 191 1.02 -0.01 4.35
CA THR A 191 0.29 1.23 4.05
C THR A 191 -1.06 1.26 4.76
N GLY A 192 -1.64 2.43 4.84
CA GLY A 192 -3.04 2.57 5.24
C GLY A 192 -3.39 3.86 5.95
N GLY A 193 -4.67 3.96 6.26
CA GLY A 193 -5.23 4.89 7.24
C GLY A 193 -5.10 4.30 8.64
N PHE A 194 -4.12 4.79 9.40
CA PHE A 194 -3.88 4.30 10.74
C PHE A 194 -4.69 5.06 11.78
N ASN A 195 -5.27 6.20 11.40
CA ASN A 195 -5.96 7.13 12.27
C ASN A 195 -5.12 7.60 13.49
N MET A 196 -3.81 7.56 13.33
CA MET A 196 -2.79 8.00 14.28
C MET A 196 -1.82 8.96 13.59
N GLU A 197 -1.53 10.08 14.23
CA GLU A 197 -0.49 11.00 13.76
C GLU A 197 0.91 10.46 14.09
N ASP A 198 1.93 10.97 13.42
CA ASP A 198 3.31 10.44 13.48
C ASP A 198 3.91 10.41 14.90
N GLY A 199 3.43 11.28 15.80
CA GLY A 199 3.81 11.32 17.22
C GLY A 199 3.03 10.34 18.11
N ASP A 200 2.06 9.61 17.59
CA ASP A 200 1.22 8.72 18.39
C ASP A 200 2.02 7.51 18.90
N PRO A 201 1.94 7.20 20.22
CA PRO A 201 2.61 6.04 20.80
C PRO A 201 2.19 4.70 20.18
N GLY A 202 0.98 4.61 19.61
CA GLY A 202 0.50 3.41 18.92
C GLY A 202 1.34 3.02 17.71
N LEU A 203 2.08 3.98 17.10
CA LEU A 203 2.96 3.73 15.95
C LEU A 203 4.40 3.33 16.32
N GLU A 204 4.78 3.35 17.58
CA GLU A 204 6.18 3.07 17.99
C GLU A 204 6.62 1.65 17.57
N ALA A 205 5.74 0.65 17.66
CA ALA A 205 6.05 -0.72 17.25
C ALA A 205 6.29 -0.84 15.74
N VAL A 206 5.58 -0.05 14.92
CA VAL A 206 5.82 0.02 13.46
C VAL A 206 7.14 0.69 13.18
N LYS A 207 7.42 1.84 13.79
CA LYS A 207 8.65 2.62 13.61
C LYS A 207 9.90 1.87 14.05
N ALA A 208 9.77 0.97 15.04
CA ALA A 208 10.87 0.11 15.48
C ALA A 208 11.28 -0.93 14.41
N ARG A 209 10.40 -1.25 13.45
CA ARG A 209 10.62 -2.28 12.42
C ARG A 209 10.76 -1.71 11.01
N PHE A 210 10.13 -0.58 10.72
CA PHE A 210 10.00 -0.01 9.38
C PHE A 210 10.31 1.49 9.40
N GLN A 211 10.81 1.99 8.28
CA GLN A 211 11.01 3.41 8.05
C GLN A 211 9.70 4.03 7.54
N ASN A 212 9.36 5.23 8.04
CA ASN A 212 8.29 6.03 7.45
C ASN A 212 8.80 6.66 6.16
N ALA A 213 8.10 6.43 5.03
CA ALA A 213 8.53 6.90 3.72
C ALA A 213 8.68 8.43 3.66
N ARG A 214 7.78 9.18 4.31
CA ARG A 214 7.86 10.65 4.37
C ARG A 214 9.17 11.13 5.00
N GLY A 215 9.57 10.52 6.11
CA GLY A 215 10.79 10.90 6.84
C GLY A 215 12.08 10.37 6.22
N ALA A 216 12.00 9.29 5.43
CA ALA A 216 13.16 8.62 4.85
C ALA A 216 13.45 9.00 3.38
N ALA A 217 12.52 9.69 2.71
CA ALA A 217 12.66 10.04 1.30
C ALA A 217 13.73 11.13 1.08
N PHE A 218 14.45 11.04 -0.04
CA PHE A 218 15.39 12.09 -0.47
C PHE A 218 14.65 13.37 -0.85
N SER A 219 13.47 13.27 -1.43
CA SER A 219 12.56 14.38 -1.71
C SER A 219 11.23 14.12 -1.02
N THR A 220 10.74 15.09 -0.23
CA THR A 220 9.52 14.95 0.55
C THR A 220 8.79 16.28 0.68
N ASP A 221 7.54 16.23 1.12
CA ASP A 221 6.73 17.39 1.52
C ASP A 221 6.22 17.23 2.96
N ASP A 222 5.65 18.29 3.52
CA ASP A 222 5.04 18.33 4.85
C ASP A 222 3.52 18.50 4.79
N VAL A 223 2.91 18.30 3.63
CA VAL A 223 1.48 18.45 3.42
C VAL A 223 0.72 17.33 4.17
N ARG A 224 -0.36 17.70 4.84
CA ARG A 224 -1.17 16.77 5.61
C ARG A 224 -2.05 15.90 4.72
N SER A 225 -2.22 14.63 5.12
CA SER A 225 -3.00 13.68 4.33
C SER A 225 -4.50 13.82 4.52
N TYR A 226 -4.98 14.07 5.73
CA TYR A 226 -6.41 14.21 6.05
C TYR A 226 -6.81 15.67 6.24
N HIS A 227 -7.84 16.10 5.53
CA HIS A 227 -8.31 17.49 5.56
C HIS A 227 -9.84 17.65 5.69
N ASN A 228 -10.60 16.55 5.65
CA ASN A 228 -12.07 16.57 5.75
C ASN A 228 -12.68 17.72 4.93
N TYR A 229 -12.36 17.76 3.61
CA TYR A 229 -12.77 18.83 2.69
C TYR A 229 -12.41 20.24 3.17
N GLY A 230 -11.21 20.41 3.72
CA GLY A 230 -10.65 21.67 4.18
C GLY A 230 -11.03 22.10 5.60
N LYS A 231 -11.65 21.21 6.40
CA LYS A 231 -12.09 21.54 7.76
C LYS A 231 -11.06 21.17 8.84
N VAL A 232 -10.14 20.26 8.57
CA VAL A 232 -9.10 19.78 9.50
C VAL A 232 -7.75 19.68 8.80
N SER A 233 -6.68 19.37 9.54
CA SER A 233 -5.34 19.20 8.98
C SER A 233 -4.57 18.22 9.86
N LYS A 234 -4.52 16.92 9.42
CA LYS A 234 -3.85 15.85 10.14
C LYS A 234 -3.05 14.94 9.18
N THR A 235 -2.02 14.28 9.69
CA THR A 235 -1.29 13.22 8.97
C THR A 235 -1.61 11.89 9.63
N ILE A 236 -2.54 11.14 9.08
CA ILE A 236 -3.05 9.89 9.64
C ILE A 236 -2.98 8.71 8.65
N ASP A 237 -2.55 9.01 7.42
CA ASP A 237 -2.25 8.02 6.39
C ASP A 237 -0.74 7.90 6.27
N HIS A 238 -0.23 6.67 6.23
CA HIS A 238 1.20 6.42 6.23
C HIS A 238 1.61 5.35 5.20
N ILE A 239 2.85 5.46 4.73
CA ILE A 239 3.57 4.42 4.00
C ILE A 239 4.83 4.11 4.79
N TYR A 240 4.91 2.90 5.33
CA TYR A 240 6.09 2.35 5.99
C TYR A 240 6.74 1.32 5.09
N PHE A 241 8.07 1.23 5.12
CA PHE A 241 8.80 0.24 4.34
C PHE A 241 10.03 -0.31 5.08
N GLY A 242 10.43 -1.52 4.71
CA GLY A 242 11.64 -2.16 5.21
C GLY A 242 12.20 -3.13 4.17
N GLY A 243 13.53 -3.30 4.13
CA GLY A 243 14.20 -4.18 3.16
C GLY A 243 14.31 -3.62 1.73
N PHE A 244 13.68 -2.48 1.42
CA PHE A 244 13.97 -1.69 0.22
C PHE A 244 15.29 -0.93 0.41
N SER A 245 15.98 -0.63 -0.67
CA SER A 245 17.27 0.05 -0.62
C SER A 245 17.16 1.51 -0.18
N SER A 246 16.09 2.21 -0.63
CA SER A 246 15.83 3.61 -0.28
C SER A 246 14.41 4.03 -0.68
N CYS A 247 13.98 5.21 -0.22
CA CYS A 247 12.83 5.96 -0.74
C CYS A 247 13.35 7.19 -1.48
N GLN A 248 13.08 7.28 -2.78
CA GLN A 248 13.56 8.39 -3.62
C GLN A 248 12.70 9.63 -3.46
N GLU A 249 11.40 9.45 -3.47
CA GLU A 249 10.43 10.52 -3.37
C GLU A 249 9.26 10.09 -2.48
N PHE A 250 8.78 11.02 -1.68
CA PHE A 250 7.46 10.97 -1.07
C PHE A 250 6.72 12.24 -1.43
N LYS A 251 5.48 12.14 -1.84
CA LYS A 251 4.64 13.30 -2.12
C LYS A 251 3.20 13.08 -1.72
N THR A 252 2.56 14.17 -1.33
CA THR A 252 1.12 14.27 -1.10
C THR A 252 0.47 14.88 -2.34
N ILE A 253 -0.53 14.21 -2.92
CA ILE A 253 -1.16 14.63 -4.17
C ILE A 253 -2.26 15.66 -3.84
N THR A 254 -1.98 16.92 -4.12
CA THR A 254 -2.88 18.05 -3.84
C THR A 254 -3.31 18.79 -5.11
N ALA A 255 -2.93 18.31 -6.28
CA ALA A 255 -3.32 18.91 -7.55
C ALA A 255 -4.84 18.92 -7.71
N ARG A 256 -5.34 19.93 -8.39
CA ARG A 256 -6.77 20.03 -8.73
C ARG A 256 -7.03 19.25 -10.01
N TYR A 257 -8.03 18.39 -9.96
CA TYR A 257 -8.47 17.59 -11.10
C TYR A 257 -9.90 17.97 -11.46
N ASN A 258 -10.16 18.23 -12.72
CA ASN A 258 -11.48 18.62 -13.23
C ASN A 258 -12.11 19.79 -12.41
N ASP A 259 -11.29 20.80 -12.11
CA ASP A 259 -11.61 21.99 -11.30
C ASP A 259 -12.06 21.71 -9.86
N ARG A 260 -11.97 20.45 -9.39
CA ARG A 260 -12.27 20.12 -8.00
C ARG A 260 -11.07 20.38 -7.10
N ALA A 261 -11.36 20.96 -5.93
CA ALA A 261 -10.35 21.17 -4.90
C ALA A 261 -9.91 19.87 -4.23
N TYR A 262 -10.79 18.86 -4.19
CA TYR A 262 -10.55 17.62 -3.46
C TYR A 262 -11.02 16.41 -4.25
N VAL A 263 -10.20 15.36 -4.31
CA VAL A 263 -10.52 14.05 -4.88
C VAL A 263 -11.14 13.10 -3.83
N SER A 264 -10.90 13.36 -2.56
CA SER A 264 -11.43 12.69 -1.37
C SER A 264 -11.40 13.68 -0.21
N ASP A 265 -11.79 13.30 0.99
CA ASP A 265 -11.50 14.02 2.23
C ASP A 265 -10.07 13.76 2.75
N HIS A 266 -9.36 12.84 2.10
CA HIS A 266 -7.94 12.62 2.23
C HIS A 266 -7.20 12.98 0.93
N ASN A 267 -5.97 13.50 1.07
CA ASN A 267 -5.02 13.59 -0.04
C ASN A 267 -4.33 12.24 -0.22
N PRO A 268 -4.26 11.68 -1.43
CA PRO A 268 -3.42 10.52 -1.68
C PRO A 268 -1.96 10.81 -1.36
N ILE A 269 -1.26 9.86 -0.77
CA ILE A 269 0.18 9.93 -0.54
C ILE A 269 0.87 8.88 -1.40
N GLN A 270 2.03 9.21 -1.97
CA GLN A 270 2.78 8.33 -2.88
C GLN A 270 4.26 8.31 -2.50
N ALA A 271 4.85 7.12 -2.55
CA ALA A 271 6.28 6.92 -2.37
C ALA A 271 6.88 6.18 -3.56
N ILE A 272 8.11 6.55 -3.94
CA ILE A 272 8.94 5.82 -4.91
C ILE A 272 10.00 5.05 -4.13
N LEU A 273 9.85 3.74 -4.05
CA LEU A 273 10.72 2.84 -3.29
C LEU A 273 11.67 2.09 -4.24
N ILE A 274 12.95 1.99 -3.88
CA ILE A 274 13.97 1.26 -4.64
C ILE A 274 14.10 -0.16 -4.14
N LEU A 275 13.74 -1.12 -4.99
CA LEU A 275 13.72 -2.55 -4.69
C LEU A 275 15.07 -3.23 -4.92
#